data_01fd722db3c6e92de2204dee58564d4f
#
_entry.id   01fd722db3c6e92de2204dee58564d4f
#
_cell.length_a   1.000
_cell.length_b   1.000
_cell.length_c   1.000
_cell.angle_alpha   90.00
_cell.angle_beta   90.00
_cell.angle_gamma   90.00
#
_symmetry.space_group_name_H-M   'P 1'
#
loop_
_entity.id
_entity.type
_entity.pdbx_description
1 polymer ?
#
loop_
_entity_poly.entity_id
_entity_poly.type
_entity_poly.pdbx_seq_one_letter_code
_entity_poly.pdbx_strand_id
1 'polypeptide(L)'
;MKIANLVFIDEIINNPGMATSPDGPNRLLGPDGGLPEALPPWPSRDNLRVRAVRAVVTAPEGLPLVVVRVDTSEPGLYGLGCATFTQRYAAVAAAVDEHVGPLVVGRHPADIEDITRLIHYSSYWRNGPVLNNALSGVDQALWDIAGKRAGLPVYELLGGRSRSAVEVYSHAAGATIPETLDRAEELIAAGYRHIRLQVGGPGTGTYGAPATRGGYPRSPNPDGWDVQYYLAHTPELFAAARERLGAEVSLMHDVHSRLTPKQAIVLARALEPYRLSFLEDVIAPEHYDRLPEVRAASPVPIAVGEQIGSVPDAVRLIRDGGVDLLRLHTSAVGGLTPTRKLAALAELLGVRTAFHSPGDISPVGVAANLAVDVSTPAFGYQESHTYNDATHEVFPGTPVVRDGYLWPSPEPGFGVDLDEKAASRFPPVKFRFDRWAAGVR
;
A
#
# COMPACT_ATOMS: atom_id res chain seq x y z
N MET A 1 -13.61 -42.72 -4.31
CA MET A 1 -12.17 -42.97 -4.38
C MET A 1 -11.63 -42.87 -2.97
N LYS A 2 -11.53 -43.98 -2.28
CA LYS A 2 -11.23 -44.08 -0.86
C LYS A 2 -9.79 -44.59 -0.66
N ILE A 3 -9.09 -43.87 0.28
CA ILE A 3 -8.01 -44.40 1.11
C ILE A 3 -6.83 -45.05 0.36
N ALA A 4 -5.83 -44.21 0.03
CA ALA A 4 -4.50 -44.71 -0.34
C ALA A 4 -3.37 -44.03 0.46
N ASN A 5 -3.65 -43.13 1.43
CA ASN A 5 -2.62 -42.36 2.13
C ASN A 5 -2.35 -42.76 3.59
N LEU A 6 -2.94 -43.82 4.09
CA LEU A 6 -2.67 -44.31 5.46
C LEU A 6 -1.64 -45.44 5.53
N VAL A 7 -1.30 -46.06 4.41
CA VAL A 7 -0.34 -47.19 4.38
C VAL A 7 1.12 -46.73 4.40
N PHE A 8 1.41 -45.47 3.97
CA PHE A 8 2.77 -44.97 3.86
C PHE A 8 3.41 -44.53 5.21
N ILE A 9 2.58 -44.27 6.20
CA ILE A 9 3.09 -43.86 7.54
C ILE A 9 3.41 -45.08 8.39
N ASP A 10 2.69 -46.17 8.27
CA ASP A 10 2.95 -47.44 9.00
C ASP A 10 4.22 -48.16 8.52
N GLU A 11 4.58 -48.04 7.23
CA GLU A 11 5.80 -48.64 6.69
C GLU A 11 7.08 -47.92 7.14
N ILE A 12 6.99 -46.61 7.46
CA ILE A 12 8.13 -45.84 7.97
C ILE A 12 8.38 -46.13 9.47
N ILE A 13 7.31 -46.38 10.21
CA ILE A 13 7.42 -46.62 11.67
C ILE A 13 7.83 -48.06 12.00
N ASN A 14 7.53 -49.00 11.15
CA ASN A 14 7.73 -50.44 11.42
C ASN A 14 8.79 -51.13 10.54
N ASN A 15 9.73 -50.38 9.92
CA ASN A 15 10.81 -50.99 9.13
C ASN A 15 11.98 -51.44 10.02
N PRO A 16 12.13 -52.76 10.25
CA PRO A 16 13.21 -53.30 11.12
C PRO A 16 14.62 -53.19 10.53
N GLY A 17 14.77 -52.56 9.34
CA GLY A 17 16.04 -52.43 8.63
C GLY A 17 16.73 -51.08 8.81
N MET A 18 16.15 -50.11 9.51
CA MET A 18 16.91 -48.93 9.93
C MET A 18 17.71 -49.25 11.18
N ALA A 19 18.91 -49.74 10.93
CA ALA A 19 19.94 -49.85 11.99
C ALA A 19 20.01 -48.50 12.72
N THR A 20 19.73 -48.53 14.01
CA THR A 20 19.92 -47.43 14.95
C THR A 20 21.37 -47.01 14.87
N SER A 21 21.64 -45.93 14.12
CA SER A 21 22.88 -45.18 14.34
C SER A 21 22.89 -44.77 15.82
N PRO A 22 24.03 -44.87 16.53
CA PRO A 22 24.15 -44.36 17.91
C PRO A 22 23.74 -42.88 18.02
N ASP A 23 23.56 -42.17 16.89
CA ASP A 23 23.19 -40.78 16.73
C ASP A 23 21.76 -40.58 16.14
N GLY A 24 20.85 -41.54 16.32
CA GLY A 24 19.47 -41.52 15.81
C GLY A 24 18.58 -40.40 16.39
N PRO A 25 17.30 -40.27 15.90
CA PRO A 25 16.42 -39.13 16.16
C PRO A 25 16.04 -38.85 17.63
N ASN A 26 16.55 -39.65 18.58
CA ASN A 26 16.35 -39.46 20.02
C ASN A 26 17.39 -38.55 20.72
N ARG A 27 18.17 -37.77 19.96
CA ARG A 27 19.11 -36.78 20.55
C ARG A 27 18.45 -35.69 21.41
N LEU A 28 17.11 -35.58 21.38
CA LEU A 28 16.36 -34.64 22.22
C LEU A 28 16.02 -35.20 23.60
N LEU A 29 16.31 -36.48 23.89
CA LEU A 29 16.08 -37.09 25.18
C LEU A 29 17.45 -37.43 25.82
N GLY A 30 17.61 -37.12 27.08
CA GLY A 30 18.77 -37.57 27.88
C GLY A 30 18.88 -39.09 27.93
N PRO A 31 19.99 -39.67 28.43
CA PRO A 31 20.23 -41.12 28.51
C PRO A 31 19.14 -41.88 29.25
N ASP A 32 18.33 -41.21 30.03
CA ASP A 32 17.23 -41.70 30.86
C ASP A 32 15.84 -41.45 30.22
N GLY A 33 15.78 -40.99 28.95
CA GLY A 33 14.52 -40.68 28.26
C GLY A 33 13.88 -39.36 28.72
N GLY A 34 14.54 -38.58 29.58
CA GLY A 34 14.09 -37.25 29.99
C GLY A 34 14.49 -36.17 29.00
N LEU A 35 13.70 -35.07 28.95
CA LEU A 35 14.15 -33.90 28.23
C LEU A 35 15.48 -33.40 28.80
N PRO A 36 16.45 -32.96 27.95
CA PRO A 36 17.68 -32.38 28.43
C PRO A 36 17.38 -31.26 29.42
N GLU A 37 18.11 -31.24 30.52
CA GLU A 37 17.89 -30.40 31.72
C GLU A 37 17.86 -28.90 31.47
N ALA A 38 18.30 -28.43 30.35
CA ALA A 38 17.99 -27.11 29.76
C ALA A 38 18.47 -27.10 28.31
N LEU A 39 17.60 -26.79 27.39
CA LEU A 39 18.03 -26.11 26.16
C LEU A 39 18.87 -24.91 26.62
N PRO A 40 20.05 -24.64 26.01
CA PRO A 40 20.81 -23.47 26.36
C PRO A 40 19.83 -22.27 26.33
N PRO A 41 19.85 -21.41 27.36
CA PRO A 41 18.95 -20.27 27.37
C PRO A 41 19.13 -19.53 26.04
N TRP A 42 18.01 -19.27 25.36
CA TRP A 42 18.05 -18.37 24.22
C TRP A 42 18.88 -17.16 24.63
N PRO A 43 19.77 -16.63 23.75
CA PRO A 43 20.56 -15.48 24.10
C PRO A 43 19.62 -14.44 24.71
N SER A 44 19.95 -14.02 25.93
CA SER A 44 19.10 -13.09 26.68
C SER A 44 18.88 -11.87 25.81
N ARG A 45 17.60 -11.60 25.45
CA ARG A 45 17.27 -10.35 24.77
C ARG A 45 17.70 -9.19 25.66
N ASP A 46 18.18 -8.15 25.02
CA ASP A 46 18.45 -6.90 25.72
C ASP A 46 17.18 -6.36 26.43
N ASN A 47 17.36 -5.38 27.28
CA ASN A 47 16.27 -4.77 28.05
C ASN A 47 15.58 -3.63 27.31
N LEU A 48 15.70 -3.54 25.98
CA LEU A 48 15.06 -2.52 25.19
C LEU A 48 13.53 -2.63 25.31
N ARG A 49 12.88 -1.49 25.57
CA ARG A 49 11.41 -1.41 25.71
C ARG A 49 10.87 -0.18 25.00
N VAL A 50 9.67 -0.30 24.46
CA VAL A 50 8.89 0.85 24.02
C VAL A 50 8.54 1.70 25.23
N ARG A 51 8.79 3.00 25.19
CA ARG A 51 8.52 3.98 26.25
C ARG A 51 7.29 4.81 25.97
N ALA A 52 7.11 5.20 24.71
CA ALA A 52 5.94 5.99 24.31
C ALA A 52 5.55 5.66 22.88
N VAL A 53 4.28 5.78 22.59
CA VAL A 53 3.70 5.72 21.24
C VAL A 53 2.77 6.91 21.13
N ARG A 54 2.91 7.73 20.10
CA ARG A 54 2.07 8.90 19.89
C ARG A 54 1.88 9.21 18.42
N ALA A 55 0.75 9.82 18.09
CA ALA A 55 0.47 10.35 16.78
C ALA A 55 0.98 11.80 16.64
N VAL A 56 1.64 12.08 15.53
CA VAL A 56 1.96 13.44 15.11
C VAL A 56 1.14 13.75 13.86
N VAL A 57 0.33 14.79 13.92
CA VAL A 57 -0.52 15.20 12.81
C VAL A 57 -0.01 16.53 12.24
N THR A 58 0.21 16.56 10.92
CA THR A 58 0.69 17.74 10.21
C THR A 58 0.08 17.81 8.81
N ALA A 59 0.08 18.99 8.20
CA ALA A 59 -0.53 19.19 6.88
C ALA A 59 0.31 20.16 6.01
N PRO A 60 1.56 19.85 5.68
CA PRO A 60 2.45 20.77 4.95
C PRO A 60 1.96 21.12 3.54
N GLU A 61 1.14 20.27 2.93
CA GLU A 61 0.46 20.48 1.64
C GLU A 61 -1.06 20.73 1.80
N GLY A 62 -1.51 21.00 3.03
CA GLY A 62 -2.92 21.21 3.34
C GLY A 62 -3.72 19.91 3.53
N LEU A 63 -3.16 18.76 3.19
CA LEU A 63 -3.73 17.44 3.47
C LEU A 63 -3.23 16.91 4.82
N PRO A 64 -4.10 16.52 5.75
CA PRO A 64 -3.67 15.97 7.02
C PRO A 64 -2.96 14.63 6.86
N LEU A 65 -1.71 14.59 7.29
CA LEU A 65 -0.87 13.40 7.41
C LEU A 65 -0.79 12.98 8.88
N VAL A 66 -0.84 11.68 9.15
CA VAL A 66 -0.67 11.11 10.48
C VAL A 66 0.57 10.22 10.49
N VAL A 67 1.53 10.55 11.33
CA VAL A 67 2.74 9.76 11.55
C VAL A 67 2.75 9.30 12.99
N VAL A 68 3.01 8.02 13.23
CA VAL A 68 3.21 7.47 14.56
C VAL A 68 4.69 7.48 14.89
N ARG A 69 5.03 8.05 16.03
CA ARG A 69 6.35 7.95 16.61
C ARG A 69 6.35 6.97 17.78
N VAL A 70 7.26 6.02 17.75
CA VAL A 70 7.51 5.04 18.80
C VAL A 70 8.87 5.31 19.41
N ASP A 71 8.88 5.82 20.64
CA ASP A 71 10.12 6.06 21.39
C ASP A 71 10.50 4.82 22.21
N THR A 72 11.81 4.54 22.32
CA THR A 72 12.32 3.39 23.07
C THR A 72 13.00 3.81 24.38
N SER A 73 13.40 2.82 25.19
CA SER A 73 14.20 3.02 26.40
C SER A 73 15.64 3.43 26.11
N GLU A 74 16.10 3.28 24.87
CA GLU A 74 17.42 3.72 24.42
C GLU A 74 17.33 5.18 23.94
N PRO A 75 18.08 6.11 24.54
CA PRO A 75 18.07 7.51 24.14
C PRO A 75 18.44 7.68 22.66
N GLY A 76 17.60 8.43 21.91
CA GLY A 76 17.83 8.69 20.50
C GLY A 76 17.33 7.59 19.55
N LEU A 77 16.98 6.40 20.07
CA LEU A 77 16.39 5.34 19.25
C LEU A 77 14.87 5.43 19.27
N TYR A 78 14.30 5.79 18.14
CA TYR A 78 12.87 5.82 17.89
C TYR A 78 12.56 5.38 16.45
N GLY A 79 11.31 5.03 16.21
CA GLY A 79 10.83 4.72 14.87
C GLY A 79 9.64 5.57 14.45
N LEU A 80 9.47 5.70 13.15
CA LEU A 80 8.40 6.43 12.51
C LEU A 80 7.59 5.49 11.61
N GLY A 81 6.26 5.66 11.60
CA GLY A 81 5.38 4.89 10.73
C GLY A 81 4.20 5.71 10.25
N CYS A 82 3.76 5.45 9.02
CA CYS A 82 2.62 6.11 8.42
C CYS A 82 1.30 5.51 8.94
N ALA A 83 0.41 6.38 9.40
CA ALA A 83 -0.96 6.07 9.83
C ALA A 83 -1.98 6.97 9.12
N THR A 84 -1.66 7.43 7.92
CA THR A 84 -2.46 8.46 7.26
C THR A 84 -3.75 7.90 6.68
N PHE A 85 -4.86 8.36 7.21
CA PHE A 85 -6.19 8.31 6.61
C PHE A 85 -6.76 9.72 6.65
N THR A 86 -6.48 10.48 5.62
CA THR A 86 -6.72 11.94 5.54
C THR A 86 -8.14 12.32 5.91
N GLN A 87 -9.16 11.57 5.43
CA GLN A 87 -10.56 11.86 5.69
C GLN A 87 -11.00 11.66 7.15
N ARG A 88 -10.22 10.91 7.93
CA ARG A 88 -10.54 10.57 9.35
C ARG A 88 -9.31 10.66 10.25
N TYR A 89 -8.34 11.52 9.89
CA TYR A 89 -7.06 11.67 10.58
C TYR A 89 -7.19 11.79 12.10
N ALA A 90 -8.17 12.57 12.59
CA ALA A 90 -8.38 12.76 14.03
C ALA A 90 -8.84 11.47 14.74
N ALA A 91 -9.65 10.65 14.09
CA ALA A 91 -10.05 9.35 14.63
C ALA A 91 -8.85 8.38 14.67
N VAL A 92 -7.97 8.42 13.67
CA VAL A 92 -6.75 7.60 13.67
C VAL A 92 -5.79 8.05 14.77
N ALA A 93 -5.56 9.37 14.92
CA ALA A 93 -4.72 9.90 16.00
C ALA A 93 -5.22 9.48 17.38
N ALA A 94 -6.52 9.65 17.64
CA ALA A 94 -7.14 9.20 18.91
C ALA A 94 -7.01 7.67 19.09
N ALA A 95 -7.20 6.87 18.03
CA ALA A 95 -7.01 5.43 18.10
C ALA A 95 -5.56 5.05 18.46
N VAL A 96 -4.57 5.77 17.94
CA VAL A 96 -3.17 5.57 18.29
C VAL A 96 -2.91 5.92 19.74
N ASP A 97 -3.29 7.13 20.16
CA ASP A 97 -2.90 7.68 21.46
C ASP A 97 -3.64 7.01 22.64
N GLU A 98 -4.93 6.74 22.47
CA GLU A 98 -5.79 6.26 23.55
C GLU A 98 -5.94 4.73 23.62
N HIS A 99 -5.78 4.03 22.49
CA HIS A 99 -6.09 2.59 22.43
C HIS A 99 -4.89 1.73 22.02
N VAL A 100 -4.19 2.07 20.94
CA VAL A 100 -3.10 1.24 20.40
C VAL A 100 -1.81 1.43 21.19
N GLY A 101 -1.41 2.68 21.42
CA GLY A 101 -0.17 3.00 22.13
C GLY A 101 -0.04 2.33 23.51
N PRO A 102 -1.05 2.38 24.38
CA PRO A 102 -1.00 1.74 25.69
C PRO A 102 -0.74 0.23 25.65
N LEU A 103 -1.14 -0.47 24.56
CA LEU A 103 -0.90 -1.92 24.39
C LEU A 103 0.58 -2.23 24.11
N VAL A 104 1.32 -1.27 23.54
CA VAL A 104 2.67 -1.44 23.04
C VAL A 104 3.73 -1.00 24.05
N VAL A 105 3.42 -0.03 24.89
CA VAL A 105 4.32 0.46 25.93
C VAL A 105 4.76 -0.69 26.85
N GLY A 106 6.07 -0.75 27.13
CA GLY A 106 6.71 -1.80 27.94
C GLY A 106 7.10 -3.07 27.16
N ARG A 107 6.65 -3.24 25.92
CA ARG A 107 7.02 -4.39 25.06
C ARG A 107 8.38 -4.19 24.42
N HIS A 108 8.98 -5.28 24.03
CA HIS A 108 10.23 -5.24 23.27
C HIS A 108 9.95 -4.92 21.79
N PRO A 109 10.56 -3.87 21.19
CA PRO A 109 10.21 -3.42 19.85
C PRO A 109 10.54 -4.40 18.72
N ALA A 110 11.38 -5.43 18.97
CA ALA A 110 11.68 -6.47 17.99
C ALA A 110 10.56 -7.54 17.87
N ASP A 111 9.54 -7.52 18.74
CA ASP A 111 8.42 -8.46 18.69
C ASP A 111 7.32 -7.97 17.72
N ILE A 112 7.73 -7.58 16.50
CA ILE A 112 6.87 -6.93 15.50
C ILE A 112 5.62 -7.76 15.21
N GLU A 113 5.78 -9.05 14.89
CA GLU A 113 4.66 -9.94 14.58
C GLU A 113 3.69 -10.12 15.76
N ASP A 114 4.22 -10.25 16.98
CA ASP A 114 3.39 -10.39 18.18
C ASP A 114 2.65 -9.11 18.52
N ILE A 115 3.33 -7.96 18.43
CA ILE A 115 2.72 -6.64 18.67
C ILE A 115 1.64 -6.35 17.62
N THR A 116 1.92 -6.59 16.36
CA THR A 116 0.96 -6.42 15.26
C THR A 116 -0.27 -7.29 15.49
N ARG A 117 -0.06 -8.55 15.86
CA ARG A 117 -1.14 -9.48 16.20
C ARG A 117 -1.92 -9.04 17.43
N LEU A 118 -1.24 -8.60 18.49
CA LEU A 118 -1.86 -8.09 19.70
C LEU A 118 -2.80 -6.93 19.39
N ILE A 119 -2.32 -5.91 18.65
CA ILE A 119 -3.13 -4.75 18.29
C ILE A 119 -4.34 -5.20 17.46
N HIS A 120 -4.14 -6.06 16.45
CA HIS A 120 -5.22 -6.55 15.61
C HIS A 120 -6.30 -7.28 16.40
N TYR A 121 -5.93 -8.08 17.39
CA TYR A 121 -6.87 -8.88 18.20
C TYR A 121 -7.31 -8.22 19.51
N SER A 122 -6.83 -7.01 19.81
CA SER A 122 -7.19 -6.28 21.05
C SER A 122 -8.66 -5.84 21.08
N SER A 123 -9.30 -5.80 19.91
CA SER A 123 -10.73 -5.48 19.80
C SER A 123 -11.50 -6.67 19.21
N TYR A 124 -12.73 -6.86 19.68
CA TYR A 124 -13.63 -7.90 19.14
C TYR A 124 -14.00 -7.59 17.68
N TRP A 125 -14.36 -6.33 17.36
CA TRP A 125 -14.55 -5.85 15.99
C TRP A 125 -13.23 -5.33 15.44
N ARG A 126 -12.83 -5.87 14.30
CA ARG A 126 -11.50 -5.67 13.71
C ARG A 126 -11.60 -5.19 12.26
N ASN A 127 -10.46 -4.73 11.74
CA ASN A 127 -10.31 -4.18 10.40
C ASN A 127 -10.94 -2.79 10.24
N GLY A 128 -10.94 -2.32 9.01
CA GLY A 128 -11.40 -1.00 8.64
C GLY A 128 -10.31 0.06 8.71
N PRO A 129 -10.49 1.16 7.96
CA PRO A 129 -9.38 2.08 7.67
C PRO A 129 -8.87 2.82 8.91
N VAL A 130 -9.69 3.11 9.93
CA VAL A 130 -9.22 3.80 11.14
C VAL A 130 -8.28 2.91 11.95
N LEU A 131 -8.73 1.70 12.30
CA LEU A 131 -7.94 0.81 13.17
C LEU A 131 -6.72 0.26 12.44
N ASN A 132 -6.84 -0.05 11.15
CA ASN A 132 -5.70 -0.55 10.38
C ASN A 132 -4.63 0.53 10.17
N ASN A 133 -5.02 1.79 9.95
CA ASN A 133 -4.03 2.87 9.86
C ASN A 133 -3.33 3.11 11.21
N ALA A 134 -4.04 3.05 12.33
CA ALA A 134 -3.43 3.14 13.66
C ALA A 134 -2.44 1.99 13.92
N LEU A 135 -2.81 0.75 13.56
CA LEU A 135 -1.93 -0.41 13.59
C LEU A 135 -0.71 -0.22 12.70
N SER A 136 -0.92 0.25 11.46
CA SER A 136 0.12 0.48 10.48
C SER A 136 1.22 1.42 10.98
N GLY A 137 0.83 2.52 11.62
CA GLY A 137 1.79 3.47 12.15
C GLY A 137 2.74 2.84 13.17
N VAL A 138 2.22 1.98 14.04
CA VAL A 138 3.05 1.23 15.00
C VAL A 138 3.89 0.17 14.29
N ASP A 139 3.29 -0.62 13.41
CA ASP A 139 3.98 -1.69 12.67
C ASP A 139 5.18 -1.15 11.89
N GLN A 140 4.98 -0.10 11.11
CA GLN A 140 6.06 0.53 10.34
C GLN A 140 7.13 1.13 11.27
N ALA A 141 6.74 1.79 12.37
CA ALA A 141 7.69 2.35 13.32
C ALA A 141 8.58 1.26 13.97
N LEU A 142 8.03 0.08 14.23
CA LEU A 142 8.81 -1.04 14.75
C LEU A 142 9.81 -1.59 13.71
N TRP A 143 9.44 -1.64 12.43
CA TRP A 143 10.35 -1.97 11.34
C TRP A 143 11.46 -0.93 11.19
N ASP A 144 11.14 0.35 11.32
CA ASP A 144 12.10 1.45 11.30
C ASP A 144 13.13 1.31 12.45
N ILE A 145 12.65 1.03 13.68
CA ILE A 145 13.51 0.72 14.82
C ILE A 145 14.40 -0.49 14.53
N ALA A 146 13.86 -1.55 13.94
CA ALA A 146 14.62 -2.76 13.64
C ALA A 146 15.77 -2.46 12.66
N GLY A 147 15.50 -1.68 11.61
CA GLY A 147 16.53 -1.23 10.66
C GLY A 147 17.60 -0.36 11.33
N LYS A 148 17.20 0.64 12.12
CA LYS A 148 18.11 1.54 12.86
C LYS A 148 19.00 0.76 13.82
N ARG A 149 18.45 -0.20 14.57
CA ARG A 149 19.22 -1.08 15.45
C ARG A 149 20.23 -1.98 14.74
N ALA A 150 19.82 -2.49 13.56
CA ALA A 150 20.69 -3.33 12.75
C ALA A 150 21.77 -2.52 12.00
N GLY A 151 21.64 -1.19 11.94
CA GLY A 151 22.46 -0.33 11.08
C GLY A 151 22.19 -0.56 9.59
N LEU A 152 20.98 -1.02 9.24
CA LEU A 152 20.59 -1.41 7.88
C LEU A 152 19.29 -0.71 7.45
N PRO A 153 19.14 -0.40 6.16
CA PRO A 153 17.85 -0.04 5.59
C PRO A 153 16.84 -1.19 5.76
N VAL A 154 15.55 -0.86 5.89
CA VAL A 154 14.49 -1.87 6.09
C VAL A 154 14.45 -2.90 4.96
N TYR A 155 14.66 -2.50 3.70
CA TYR A 155 14.64 -3.45 2.59
C TYR A 155 15.70 -4.57 2.72
N GLU A 156 16.83 -4.34 3.38
CA GLU A 156 17.82 -5.38 3.67
C GLU A 156 17.28 -6.42 4.67
N LEU A 157 16.44 -5.99 5.62
CA LEU A 157 15.75 -6.89 6.55
C LEU A 157 14.62 -7.70 5.88
N LEU A 158 14.13 -7.24 4.73
CA LEU A 158 13.10 -7.92 3.94
C LEU A 158 13.66 -8.93 2.92
N GLY A 159 14.98 -9.11 2.90
CA GLY A 159 15.66 -10.07 2.01
C GLY A 159 16.61 -9.41 1.00
N GLY A 160 16.83 -8.10 1.09
CA GLY A 160 17.71 -7.36 0.21
C GLY A 160 17.04 -6.92 -1.08
N ARG A 161 17.87 -6.48 -2.03
CA ARG A 161 17.38 -5.82 -3.25
C ARG A 161 17.13 -6.80 -4.40
N SER A 162 15.91 -6.83 -4.91
CA SER A 162 15.57 -7.41 -6.22
C SER A 162 15.81 -6.43 -7.38
N ARG A 163 15.93 -5.13 -7.09
CA ARG A 163 16.22 -4.02 -8.03
C ARG A 163 16.93 -2.86 -7.36
N SER A 164 17.63 -2.05 -8.17
CA SER A 164 18.39 -0.91 -7.65
C SER A 164 17.54 0.33 -7.40
N ALA A 165 16.47 0.50 -8.17
CA ALA A 165 15.52 1.61 -8.08
C ALA A 165 14.13 1.14 -8.54
N VAL A 166 13.11 1.90 -8.23
CA VAL A 166 11.70 1.58 -8.44
C VAL A 166 11.13 2.50 -9.52
N GLU A 167 10.64 1.93 -10.62
CA GLU A 167 9.91 2.68 -11.64
C GLU A 167 8.60 3.24 -11.09
N VAL A 168 8.34 4.52 -11.36
CA VAL A 168 7.15 5.19 -10.85
C VAL A 168 6.27 5.72 -11.96
N TYR A 169 4.97 5.81 -11.66
CA TYR A 169 4.05 6.58 -12.50
C TYR A 169 3.57 7.84 -11.77
N SER A 170 3.19 8.83 -12.55
CA SER A 170 2.61 10.07 -12.06
C SER A 170 1.33 10.44 -12.81
N HIS A 171 0.63 11.44 -12.33
CA HIS A 171 -0.72 11.80 -12.78
C HIS A 171 -0.67 13.01 -13.71
N ALA A 172 -1.17 12.87 -14.91
CA ALA A 172 -1.48 13.96 -15.81
C ALA A 172 -3.00 14.16 -15.83
N ALA A 173 -3.45 15.28 -15.28
CA ALA A 173 -4.85 15.61 -15.13
C ALA A 173 -5.12 17.03 -15.67
N GLY A 174 -6.21 17.19 -16.41
CA GLY A 174 -6.66 18.47 -16.97
C GLY A 174 -8.16 18.55 -17.12
N ALA A 175 -8.68 19.77 -17.29
CA ALA A 175 -10.10 19.98 -17.57
C ALA A 175 -10.48 19.56 -19.01
N THR A 176 -9.50 19.54 -19.91
CA THR A 176 -9.63 19.18 -21.32
C THR A 176 -8.55 18.16 -21.73
N ILE A 177 -8.79 17.48 -22.86
CA ILE A 177 -7.78 16.55 -23.43
C ILE A 177 -6.45 17.27 -23.72
N PRO A 178 -6.41 18.45 -24.39
CA PRO A 178 -5.16 19.17 -24.60
C PRO A 178 -4.40 19.46 -23.29
N GLU A 179 -5.06 20.01 -22.29
CA GLU A 179 -4.43 20.30 -20.97
C GLU A 179 -3.88 19.02 -20.30
N THR A 180 -4.62 17.92 -20.41
CA THR A 180 -4.14 16.62 -19.87
C THR A 180 -2.88 16.16 -20.59
N LEU A 181 -2.82 16.33 -21.91
CA LEU A 181 -1.66 15.94 -22.72
C LEU A 181 -0.48 16.89 -22.53
N ASP A 182 -0.69 18.19 -22.37
CA ASP A 182 0.34 19.15 -22.01
C ASP A 182 1.02 18.75 -20.69
N ARG A 183 0.20 18.39 -19.69
CA ARG A 183 0.71 17.90 -18.41
C ARG A 183 1.47 16.57 -18.56
N ALA A 184 1.03 15.68 -19.44
CA ALA A 184 1.73 14.43 -19.72
C ALA A 184 3.11 14.66 -20.34
N GLU A 185 3.23 15.63 -21.26
CA GLU A 185 4.54 16.00 -21.86
C GLU A 185 5.50 16.61 -20.84
N GLU A 186 4.98 17.44 -19.91
CA GLU A 186 5.80 17.95 -18.79
C GLU A 186 6.37 16.82 -17.94
N LEU A 187 5.57 15.78 -17.63
CA LEU A 187 6.03 14.62 -16.89
C LEU A 187 7.06 13.80 -17.68
N ILE A 188 6.84 13.62 -18.99
CA ILE A 188 7.81 12.93 -19.86
C ILE A 188 9.13 13.70 -19.89
N ALA A 189 9.08 15.03 -20.01
CA ALA A 189 10.29 15.87 -19.95
C ALA A 189 11.00 15.79 -18.59
N ALA A 190 10.27 15.54 -17.49
CA ALA A 190 10.82 15.27 -16.16
C ALA A 190 11.32 13.82 -15.97
N GLY A 191 11.30 12.98 -17.02
CA GLY A 191 11.84 11.63 -17.01
C GLY A 191 10.84 10.51 -16.76
N TYR A 192 9.56 10.80 -16.53
CA TYR A 192 8.55 9.76 -16.34
C TYR A 192 8.24 9.01 -17.62
N ARG A 193 8.15 7.69 -17.54
CA ARG A 193 7.78 6.80 -18.64
C ARG A 193 6.37 6.23 -18.48
N HIS A 194 5.81 6.31 -17.28
CA HIS A 194 4.53 5.75 -16.91
C HIS A 194 3.63 6.89 -16.45
N ILE A 195 2.49 7.07 -17.14
CA ILE A 195 1.63 8.23 -16.91
C ILE A 195 0.17 7.79 -16.81
N ARG A 196 -0.48 8.16 -15.70
CA ARG A 196 -1.91 7.97 -15.49
C ARG A 196 -2.66 9.20 -15.98
N LEU A 197 -3.46 9.04 -17.04
CA LEU A 197 -4.21 10.13 -17.65
C LEU A 197 -5.60 10.24 -17.05
N GLN A 198 -6.01 11.48 -16.73
CA GLN A 198 -7.33 11.82 -16.25
C GLN A 198 -7.82 13.11 -16.90
N VAL A 199 -9.05 13.12 -17.44
CA VAL A 199 -9.68 14.31 -17.99
C VAL A 199 -10.99 14.61 -17.27
N GLY A 200 -11.28 15.89 -17.06
CA GLY A 200 -12.55 16.35 -16.55
C GLY A 200 -13.69 16.12 -17.56
N GLY A 201 -14.92 16.15 -17.07
CA GLY A 201 -16.12 15.99 -17.88
C GLY A 201 -17.24 16.93 -17.44
N PRO A 202 -18.34 17.02 -18.19
CA PRO A 202 -19.49 17.80 -17.79
C PRO A 202 -20.01 17.36 -16.42
N GLY A 203 -20.13 18.32 -15.50
CA GLY A 203 -20.57 18.06 -14.13
C GLY A 203 -19.54 17.44 -13.21
N THR A 204 -18.38 17.02 -13.73
CA THR A 204 -17.34 16.38 -12.94
C THR A 204 -15.96 16.94 -13.31
N GLY A 205 -15.15 17.21 -12.29
CA GLY A 205 -13.70 17.36 -12.47
C GLY A 205 -13.03 16.01 -12.70
N THR A 206 -11.71 16.03 -12.73
CA THR A 206 -10.91 14.81 -12.68
C THR A 206 -11.27 14.01 -11.42
N TYR A 207 -11.24 12.68 -11.49
CA TYR A 207 -11.63 11.77 -10.39
C TYR A 207 -13.09 11.94 -9.91
N GLY A 208 -13.98 12.57 -10.71
CA GLY A 208 -15.39 12.78 -10.39
C GLY A 208 -15.67 13.72 -9.23
N ALA A 209 -14.69 14.50 -8.83
CA ALA A 209 -14.96 15.64 -7.97
C ALA A 209 -15.99 16.56 -8.69
N PRO A 210 -16.95 17.18 -7.97
CA PRO A 210 -17.89 18.10 -8.59
C PRO A 210 -17.11 19.19 -9.32
N ALA A 211 -17.43 19.40 -10.61
CA ALA A 211 -16.90 20.54 -11.33
C ALA A 211 -17.48 21.82 -10.71
N THR A 212 -16.68 22.86 -10.63
CA THR A 212 -17.16 24.17 -10.18
C THR A 212 -18.13 24.80 -11.16
N ARG A 213 -18.26 24.26 -12.39
CA ARG A 213 -19.22 24.66 -13.43
C ARG A 213 -19.49 23.53 -14.42
N GLY A 214 -20.74 23.34 -14.79
CA GLY A 214 -21.14 22.77 -16.06
C GLY A 214 -21.53 21.30 -16.08
N GLY A 215 -22.72 20.97 -15.59
CA GLY A 215 -23.47 19.83 -16.11
C GLY A 215 -23.99 20.12 -17.53
N TYR A 216 -24.67 19.15 -18.15
CA TYR A 216 -25.36 19.37 -19.41
C TYR A 216 -26.29 20.56 -19.30
N PRO A 217 -26.35 21.45 -20.32
CA PRO A 217 -27.33 22.52 -20.35
C PRO A 217 -28.74 21.96 -20.15
N ARG A 218 -29.46 22.48 -19.17
CA ARG A 218 -30.81 22.04 -18.77
C ARG A 218 -30.90 20.70 -18.02
N SER A 219 -29.82 20.11 -17.57
CA SER A 219 -29.90 18.98 -16.64
C SER A 219 -30.45 19.44 -15.28
N PRO A 220 -31.48 18.78 -14.73
CA PRO A 220 -31.93 19.03 -13.36
C PRO A 220 -30.89 18.62 -12.31
N ASN A 221 -29.87 17.83 -12.71
CA ASN A 221 -28.74 17.38 -11.90
C ASN A 221 -27.44 17.89 -12.53
N PRO A 222 -27.12 19.19 -12.45
CA PRO A 222 -25.96 19.77 -13.12
C PRO A 222 -24.61 19.22 -12.60
N ASP A 223 -24.60 18.70 -11.40
CA ASP A 223 -23.40 18.10 -10.73
C ASP A 223 -23.40 16.57 -10.81
N GLY A 224 -24.27 15.98 -11.64
CA GLY A 224 -24.40 14.54 -11.80
C GLY A 224 -23.27 13.94 -12.66
N TRP A 225 -22.77 12.80 -12.24
CA TRP A 225 -21.88 11.95 -13.04
C TRP A 225 -22.61 11.43 -14.29
N ASP A 226 -22.07 11.70 -15.47
CA ASP A 226 -22.57 11.18 -16.74
C ASP A 226 -21.71 10.02 -17.24
N VAL A 227 -22.18 8.82 -17.01
CA VAL A 227 -21.50 7.59 -17.41
C VAL A 227 -21.42 7.44 -18.93
N GLN A 228 -22.42 7.91 -19.69
CA GLN A 228 -22.41 7.78 -21.16
C GLN A 228 -21.34 8.69 -21.76
N TYR A 229 -21.28 9.92 -21.28
CA TYR A 229 -20.21 10.84 -21.68
C TYR A 229 -18.83 10.25 -21.34
N TYR A 230 -18.65 9.76 -20.11
CA TYR A 230 -17.37 9.18 -19.67
C TYR A 230 -16.94 7.99 -20.53
N LEU A 231 -17.84 7.06 -20.82
CA LEU A 231 -17.54 5.89 -21.65
C LEU A 231 -17.21 6.25 -23.10
N ALA A 232 -17.78 7.32 -23.63
CA ALA A 232 -17.47 7.83 -24.97
C ALA A 232 -16.17 8.65 -25.00
N HIS A 233 -15.98 9.54 -24.02
CA HIS A 233 -14.89 10.51 -24.02
C HIS A 233 -13.54 9.94 -23.56
N THR A 234 -13.54 8.93 -22.70
CA THR A 234 -12.27 8.30 -22.25
C THR A 234 -11.48 7.68 -23.40
N PRO A 235 -12.08 6.92 -24.36
CA PRO A 235 -11.35 6.44 -25.54
C PRO A 235 -10.79 7.56 -26.42
N GLU A 236 -11.47 8.72 -26.53
CA GLU A 236 -10.98 9.89 -27.28
C GLU A 236 -9.70 10.45 -26.65
N LEU A 237 -9.63 10.52 -25.31
CA LEU A 237 -8.41 10.90 -24.59
C LEU A 237 -7.23 9.99 -24.99
N PHE A 238 -7.43 8.66 -24.98
CA PHE A 238 -6.37 7.71 -25.27
C PHE A 238 -6.00 7.65 -26.75
N ALA A 239 -6.94 7.90 -27.65
CA ALA A 239 -6.67 8.10 -29.07
C ALA A 239 -5.72 9.30 -29.29
N ALA A 240 -6.09 10.46 -28.74
CA ALA A 240 -5.28 11.68 -28.81
C ALA A 240 -3.92 11.50 -28.12
N ALA A 241 -3.89 10.78 -26.99
CA ALA A 241 -2.64 10.48 -26.26
C ALA A 241 -1.68 9.62 -27.11
N ARG A 242 -2.18 8.58 -27.79
CA ARG A 242 -1.35 7.76 -28.67
C ARG A 242 -0.85 8.50 -29.90
N GLU A 243 -1.68 9.38 -30.47
CA GLU A 243 -1.27 10.24 -31.58
C GLU A 243 -0.15 11.20 -31.15
N ARG A 244 -0.26 11.85 -29.99
CA ARG A 244 0.66 12.89 -29.52
C ARG A 244 1.91 12.36 -28.83
N LEU A 245 1.76 11.34 -27.94
CA LEU A 245 2.83 10.81 -27.08
C LEU A 245 3.51 9.57 -27.65
N GLY A 246 2.93 8.96 -28.69
CA GLY A 246 3.47 7.74 -29.29
C GLY A 246 3.16 6.46 -28.52
N ALA A 247 3.81 5.37 -28.93
CA ALA A 247 3.57 4.02 -28.42
C ALA A 247 4.46 3.63 -27.23
N GLU A 248 5.58 4.33 -27.05
CA GLU A 248 6.62 3.98 -26.07
C GLU A 248 6.26 4.43 -24.64
N VAL A 249 5.36 5.40 -24.49
CA VAL A 249 4.90 5.85 -23.18
C VAL A 249 3.89 4.85 -22.63
N SER A 250 4.13 4.36 -21.42
CA SER A 250 3.20 3.50 -20.69
C SER A 250 2.04 4.35 -20.14
N LEU A 251 0.83 4.07 -20.59
CA LEU A 251 -0.38 4.81 -20.20
C LEU A 251 -1.26 3.99 -19.29
N MET A 252 -1.89 4.64 -18.32
CA MET A 252 -2.78 4.07 -17.33
C MET A 252 -4.01 4.96 -17.17
N HIS A 253 -5.08 4.40 -16.62
CA HIS A 253 -6.29 5.15 -16.31
C HIS A 253 -6.93 4.66 -15.02
N ASP A 254 -7.42 5.59 -14.21
CA ASP A 254 -8.15 5.33 -12.99
C ASP A 254 -9.64 5.62 -13.19
N VAL A 255 -10.45 4.60 -13.07
CA VAL A 255 -11.91 4.70 -13.14
C VAL A 255 -12.51 5.22 -11.84
N HIS A 256 -11.76 5.07 -10.75
CA HIS A 256 -12.09 5.56 -9.42
C HIS A 256 -13.45 5.04 -8.90
N SER A 257 -13.67 3.74 -9.07
CA SER A 257 -14.80 2.95 -8.53
C SER A 257 -16.20 3.35 -9.02
N ARG A 258 -16.32 3.96 -10.21
CA ARG A 258 -17.60 4.58 -10.66
C ARG A 258 -18.42 3.74 -11.63
N LEU A 259 -17.89 2.64 -12.13
CA LEU A 259 -18.60 1.85 -13.12
C LEU A 259 -19.26 0.62 -12.49
N THR A 260 -20.34 0.18 -13.10
CA THR A 260 -20.85 -1.18 -12.86
C THR A 260 -19.96 -2.20 -13.57
N PRO A 261 -19.97 -3.49 -13.19
CA PRO A 261 -19.16 -4.52 -13.84
C PRO A 261 -19.30 -4.55 -15.37
N LYS A 262 -20.52 -4.40 -15.88
CA LYS A 262 -20.75 -4.34 -17.35
C LYS A 262 -20.16 -3.11 -18.01
N GLN A 263 -20.27 -1.96 -17.39
CA GLN A 263 -19.68 -0.71 -17.89
C GLN A 263 -18.15 -0.77 -17.87
N ALA A 264 -17.56 -1.36 -16.85
CA ALA A 264 -16.13 -1.58 -16.78
C ALA A 264 -15.62 -2.46 -17.94
N ILE A 265 -16.35 -3.54 -18.27
CA ILE A 265 -16.04 -4.40 -19.43
C ILE A 265 -16.15 -3.60 -20.75
N VAL A 266 -17.18 -2.77 -20.90
CA VAL A 266 -17.37 -1.93 -22.09
C VAL A 266 -16.19 -0.97 -22.26
N LEU A 267 -15.81 -0.27 -21.18
CA LEU A 267 -14.67 0.65 -21.20
C LEU A 267 -13.36 -0.09 -21.52
N ALA A 268 -13.10 -1.21 -20.85
CA ALA A 268 -11.85 -1.98 -21.05
C ALA A 268 -11.68 -2.41 -22.51
N ARG A 269 -12.76 -2.86 -23.16
CA ARG A 269 -12.76 -3.24 -24.57
C ARG A 269 -12.56 -2.02 -25.50
N ALA A 270 -13.16 -0.87 -25.17
CA ALA A 270 -12.97 0.36 -25.94
C ALA A 270 -11.53 0.89 -25.86
N LEU A 271 -10.81 0.56 -24.79
CA LEU A 271 -9.43 0.96 -24.56
C LEU A 271 -8.37 -0.04 -25.08
N GLU A 272 -8.77 -1.23 -25.54
CA GLU A 272 -7.87 -2.24 -26.10
C GLU A 272 -6.87 -1.70 -27.15
N PRO A 273 -7.30 -0.89 -28.16
CA PRO A 273 -6.40 -0.39 -29.19
C PRO A 273 -5.25 0.47 -28.66
N TYR A 274 -5.44 1.06 -27.48
CA TYR A 274 -4.47 1.99 -26.89
C TYR A 274 -3.46 1.34 -25.97
N ARG A 275 -3.54 0.02 -25.72
CA ARG A 275 -2.56 -0.77 -24.97
C ARG A 275 -2.16 -0.14 -23.63
N LEU A 276 -3.14 0.11 -22.77
CA LEU A 276 -2.89 0.60 -21.43
C LEU A 276 -2.16 -0.45 -20.60
N SER A 277 -1.31 0.00 -19.68
CA SER A 277 -0.63 -0.88 -18.73
C SER A 277 -1.58 -1.46 -17.70
N PHE A 278 -2.57 -0.65 -17.27
CA PHE A 278 -3.69 -1.14 -16.46
C PHE A 278 -4.85 -0.13 -16.43
N LEU A 279 -6.02 -0.65 -16.06
CA LEU A 279 -7.17 0.11 -15.57
C LEU A 279 -7.28 -0.05 -14.06
N GLU A 280 -7.34 1.09 -13.37
CA GLU A 280 -7.41 1.15 -11.91
C GLU A 280 -8.85 1.30 -11.44
N ASP A 281 -9.15 0.64 -10.31
CA ASP A 281 -10.39 0.74 -9.52
C ASP A 281 -11.68 0.80 -10.36
N VAL A 282 -11.81 -0.20 -11.24
CA VAL A 282 -12.83 -0.24 -12.30
C VAL A 282 -14.27 -0.33 -11.78
N ILE A 283 -14.49 -0.87 -10.57
CA ILE A 283 -15.79 -1.01 -9.92
C ILE A 283 -15.69 -0.70 -8.43
N ALA A 284 -16.81 -0.38 -7.80
CA ALA A 284 -16.88 -0.10 -6.37
C ALA A 284 -16.53 -1.34 -5.51
N PRO A 285 -15.92 -1.14 -4.31
CA PRO A 285 -15.52 -2.24 -3.43
C PRO A 285 -16.68 -3.14 -3.00
N GLU A 286 -17.90 -2.63 -2.97
CA GLU A 286 -19.11 -3.40 -2.69
C GLU A 286 -19.40 -4.50 -3.74
N HIS A 287 -18.70 -4.44 -4.89
CA HIS A 287 -18.86 -5.37 -6.02
C HIS A 287 -17.58 -6.14 -6.37
N TYR A 288 -16.59 -6.16 -5.49
CA TYR A 288 -15.31 -6.83 -5.76
C TYR A 288 -15.41 -8.34 -5.98
N ASP A 289 -16.50 -8.98 -5.54
CA ASP A 289 -16.85 -10.35 -5.89
C ASP A 289 -17.04 -10.57 -7.42
N ARG A 290 -17.29 -9.48 -8.18
CA ARG A 290 -17.45 -9.50 -9.63
C ARG A 290 -16.15 -9.16 -10.40
N LEU A 291 -15.06 -8.84 -9.73
CA LEU A 291 -13.77 -8.56 -10.38
C LEU A 291 -13.24 -9.71 -11.24
N PRO A 292 -13.35 -10.99 -10.84
CA PRO A 292 -12.92 -12.09 -11.70
C PRO A 292 -13.64 -12.11 -13.06
N GLU A 293 -14.94 -11.76 -13.11
CA GLU A 293 -15.70 -11.64 -14.36
C GLU A 293 -15.19 -10.46 -15.21
N VAL A 294 -14.96 -9.30 -14.58
CA VAL A 294 -14.46 -8.10 -15.26
C VAL A 294 -13.08 -8.35 -15.83
N ARG A 295 -12.17 -8.89 -15.02
CA ARG A 295 -10.81 -9.22 -15.44
C ARG A 295 -10.77 -10.21 -16.59
N ALA A 296 -11.55 -11.30 -16.51
CA ALA A 296 -11.59 -12.30 -17.57
C ALA A 296 -12.11 -11.76 -18.92
N ALA A 297 -12.95 -10.70 -18.89
CA ALA A 297 -13.50 -10.06 -20.08
C ALA A 297 -12.69 -8.83 -20.56
N SER A 298 -11.71 -8.39 -19.78
CA SER A 298 -10.89 -7.20 -20.05
C SER A 298 -9.63 -7.58 -20.84
N PRO A 299 -9.37 -6.93 -22.00
CA PRO A 299 -8.08 -7.05 -22.70
C PRO A 299 -6.99 -6.17 -22.05
N VAL A 300 -7.37 -5.28 -21.13
CA VAL A 300 -6.46 -4.40 -20.37
C VAL A 300 -6.28 -4.95 -18.97
N PRO A 301 -5.06 -5.04 -18.43
CA PRO A 301 -4.82 -5.48 -17.06
C PRO A 301 -5.62 -4.67 -16.02
N ILE A 302 -6.06 -5.30 -14.95
CA ILE A 302 -6.87 -4.69 -13.88
C ILE A 302 -6.02 -4.51 -12.63
N ALA A 303 -5.98 -3.26 -12.12
CA ALA A 303 -5.30 -2.88 -10.89
C ALA A 303 -6.32 -2.42 -9.84
N VAL A 304 -6.41 -3.08 -8.69
CA VAL A 304 -7.35 -2.75 -7.61
C VAL A 304 -6.71 -3.00 -6.26
N GLY A 305 -7.10 -2.23 -5.26
CA GLY A 305 -6.70 -2.55 -3.89
C GLY A 305 -6.59 -1.39 -2.91
N GLU A 306 -6.56 -0.13 -3.32
CA GLU A 306 -6.40 1.01 -2.41
C GLU A 306 -7.51 1.11 -1.36
N GLN A 307 -8.72 0.68 -1.70
CA GLN A 307 -9.88 0.72 -0.83
C GLN A 307 -10.02 -0.51 0.07
N ILE A 308 -9.08 -1.45 0.00
CA ILE A 308 -9.10 -2.66 0.83
C ILE A 308 -8.62 -2.35 2.24
N GLY A 309 -9.52 -2.55 3.21
CA GLY A 309 -9.25 -2.38 4.64
C GLY A 309 -9.12 -3.69 5.40
N SER A 310 -8.83 -4.82 4.75
CA SER A 310 -8.58 -6.11 5.42
C SER A 310 -7.68 -7.04 4.62
N VAL A 311 -6.80 -7.76 5.32
CA VAL A 311 -5.93 -8.77 4.70
C VAL A 311 -6.73 -9.91 4.05
N PRO A 312 -7.81 -10.47 4.67
CA PRO A 312 -8.63 -11.48 4.02
C PRO A 312 -9.25 -11.05 2.69
N ASP A 313 -9.61 -9.77 2.53
CA ASP A 313 -10.17 -9.27 1.26
C ASP A 313 -9.09 -9.20 0.18
N ALA A 314 -7.88 -8.71 0.53
CA ALA A 314 -6.74 -8.73 -0.37
C ALA A 314 -6.38 -10.16 -0.82
N VAL A 315 -6.37 -11.12 0.10
CA VAL A 315 -6.13 -12.54 -0.20
C VAL A 315 -7.19 -13.08 -1.18
N ARG A 316 -8.47 -12.74 -0.98
CA ARG A 316 -9.55 -13.15 -1.90
C ARG A 316 -9.32 -12.58 -3.30
N LEU A 317 -9.00 -11.30 -3.44
CA LEU A 317 -8.73 -10.69 -4.73
C LEU A 317 -7.63 -11.41 -5.51
N ILE A 318 -6.52 -11.73 -4.84
CA ILE A 318 -5.39 -12.42 -5.47
C ILE A 318 -5.79 -13.85 -5.84
N ARG A 319 -6.33 -14.61 -4.88
CA ARG A 319 -6.66 -16.03 -5.02
C ARG A 319 -7.73 -16.28 -6.07
N ASP A 320 -8.77 -15.47 -6.09
CA ASP A 320 -9.94 -15.68 -6.95
C ASP A 320 -9.74 -15.07 -8.36
N GLY A 321 -8.53 -14.54 -8.63
CA GLY A 321 -8.17 -14.01 -9.94
C GLY A 321 -8.89 -12.70 -10.28
N GLY A 322 -9.12 -11.86 -9.27
CA GLY A 322 -9.79 -10.57 -9.45
C GLY A 322 -8.91 -9.46 -10.01
N VAL A 323 -7.57 -9.61 -9.93
CA VAL A 323 -6.63 -8.54 -10.32
C VAL A 323 -5.41 -9.09 -11.05
N ASP A 324 -4.78 -8.25 -11.87
CA ASP A 324 -3.45 -8.45 -12.45
C ASP A 324 -2.40 -7.72 -11.62
N LEU A 325 -2.78 -6.57 -11.04
CA LEU A 325 -1.93 -5.79 -10.15
C LEU A 325 -2.68 -5.51 -8.84
N LEU A 326 -2.02 -5.84 -7.73
CA LEU A 326 -2.51 -5.56 -6.38
C LEU A 326 -2.07 -4.16 -5.96
N ARG A 327 -3.02 -3.23 -5.89
CA ARG A 327 -2.77 -1.80 -5.64
C ARG A 327 -3.12 -1.41 -4.21
N LEU A 328 -2.44 -2.01 -3.24
CA LEU A 328 -2.73 -1.80 -1.83
C LEU A 328 -2.31 -0.40 -1.33
N HIS A 329 -3.10 0.13 -0.43
CA HIS A 329 -2.69 1.16 0.52
C HIS A 329 -2.10 0.48 1.75
N THR A 330 -0.76 0.50 1.87
CA THR A 330 -0.03 -0.23 2.94
C THR A 330 -0.56 0.08 4.34
N SER A 331 -0.91 1.33 4.61
CA SER A 331 -1.47 1.69 5.91
C SER A 331 -2.91 1.17 6.11
N ALA A 332 -3.74 1.13 5.06
CA ALA A 332 -5.11 0.66 5.16
C ALA A 332 -5.23 -0.85 5.42
N VAL A 333 -4.23 -1.63 5.04
CA VAL A 333 -4.18 -3.08 5.33
C VAL A 333 -3.44 -3.43 6.62
N GLY A 334 -2.94 -2.43 7.36
CA GLY A 334 -2.33 -2.63 8.68
C GLY A 334 -0.81 -2.58 8.74
N GLY A 335 -0.14 -2.05 7.70
CA GLY A 335 1.29 -1.76 7.71
C GLY A 335 2.17 -2.66 6.86
N LEU A 336 3.47 -2.61 7.12
CA LEU A 336 4.50 -3.32 6.35
C LEU A 336 4.42 -4.84 6.53
N THR A 337 4.15 -5.29 7.75
CA THR A 337 4.06 -6.72 8.08
C THR A 337 3.00 -7.46 7.24
N PRO A 338 1.74 -7.03 7.14
CA PRO A 338 0.80 -7.66 6.23
C PRO A 338 1.14 -7.41 4.76
N THR A 339 1.63 -6.23 4.38
CA THR A 339 1.93 -5.88 2.98
C THR A 339 3.00 -6.79 2.39
N ARG A 340 4.11 -7.05 3.11
CA ARG A 340 5.14 -7.99 2.63
C ARG A 340 4.63 -9.41 2.42
N LYS A 341 3.70 -9.87 3.28
CA LYS A 341 3.07 -11.20 3.15
C LYS A 341 2.16 -11.27 1.94
N LEU A 342 1.40 -10.20 1.68
CA LEU A 342 0.54 -10.08 0.51
C LEU A 342 1.35 -9.97 -0.78
N ALA A 343 2.49 -9.25 -0.78
CA ALA A 343 3.41 -9.20 -1.91
C ALA A 343 4.01 -10.58 -2.23
N ALA A 344 4.39 -11.36 -1.21
CA ALA A 344 4.85 -12.73 -1.40
C ALA A 344 3.74 -13.66 -1.96
N LEU A 345 2.50 -13.51 -1.48
CA LEU A 345 1.38 -14.27 -2.03
C LEU A 345 1.09 -13.87 -3.50
N ALA A 346 1.15 -12.57 -3.80
CA ALA A 346 1.00 -12.06 -5.16
C ALA A 346 2.05 -12.65 -6.11
N GLU A 347 3.32 -12.69 -5.68
CA GLU A 347 4.41 -13.32 -6.42
C GLU A 347 4.11 -14.77 -6.76
N LEU A 348 3.73 -15.58 -5.76
CA LEU A 348 3.45 -17.00 -5.94
C LEU A 348 2.26 -17.28 -6.87
N LEU A 349 1.33 -16.35 -7.01
CA LEU A 349 0.14 -16.46 -7.84
C LEU A 349 0.23 -15.65 -9.15
N GLY A 350 1.40 -15.08 -9.47
CA GLY A 350 1.65 -14.35 -10.72
C GLY A 350 0.97 -12.98 -10.80
N VAL A 351 0.61 -12.40 -9.65
CA VAL A 351 0.07 -11.03 -9.54
C VAL A 351 1.21 -10.06 -9.26
N ARG A 352 1.17 -8.87 -9.85
CA ARG A 352 2.15 -7.81 -9.60
C ARG A 352 1.65 -6.84 -8.52
N THR A 353 2.57 -6.08 -7.92
CA THR A 353 2.23 -5.00 -6.99
C THR A 353 2.21 -3.65 -7.71
N ALA A 354 1.35 -2.73 -7.26
CA ALA A 354 1.30 -1.34 -7.71
C ALA A 354 0.76 -0.48 -6.56
N PHE A 355 1.60 -0.21 -5.53
CA PHE A 355 1.11 0.38 -4.29
C PHE A 355 0.62 1.82 -4.46
N HIS A 356 -0.49 2.11 -3.77
CA HIS A 356 -1.09 3.43 -3.65
C HIS A 356 -0.16 4.39 -2.91
N SER A 357 0.15 5.54 -3.50
CA SER A 357 1.07 6.52 -2.93
C SER A 357 0.90 7.94 -3.51
N PRO A 358 -0.31 8.49 -3.54
CA PRO A 358 -0.52 9.90 -3.91
C PRO A 358 -0.13 10.83 -2.75
N GLY A 359 -0.41 12.12 -2.89
CA GLY A 359 -0.05 13.15 -1.89
C GLY A 359 -0.73 13.05 -0.53
N ASP A 360 -1.65 12.12 -0.33
CA ASP A 360 -2.28 11.82 0.97
C ASP A 360 -1.57 10.69 1.75
N ILE A 361 -0.38 10.27 1.32
CA ILE A 361 0.52 9.38 2.05
C ILE A 361 1.71 10.20 2.57
N SER A 362 2.12 9.99 3.82
CA SER A 362 3.32 10.66 4.34
C SER A 362 4.60 10.12 3.69
N PRO A 363 5.69 10.91 3.61
CA PRO A 363 6.99 10.43 3.12
C PRO A 363 7.51 9.17 3.81
N VAL A 364 7.17 8.96 5.10
CA VAL A 364 7.46 7.72 5.82
C VAL A 364 6.74 6.53 5.19
N GLY A 365 5.47 6.70 4.81
CA GLY A 365 4.69 5.66 4.14
C GLY A 365 5.22 5.35 2.74
N VAL A 366 5.66 6.36 2.00
CA VAL A 366 6.34 6.17 0.70
C VAL A 366 7.62 5.36 0.85
N ALA A 367 8.44 5.67 1.88
CA ALA A 367 9.66 4.92 2.14
C ALA A 367 9.38 3.47 2.58
N ALA A 368 8.27 3.23 3.30
CA ALA A 368 7.82 1.88 3.64
C ALA A 368 7.36 1.09 2.41
N ASN A 369 6.59 1.70 1.49
CA ASN A 369 6.26 1.10 0.20
C ASN A 369 7.53 0.76 -0.58
N LEU A 370 8.45 1.73 -0.70
CA LEU A 370 9.71 1.58 -1.42
C LEU A 370 10.56 0.42 -0.87
N ALA A 371 10.54 0.18 0.45
CA ALA A 371 11.25 -0.95 1.04
C ALA A 371 10.70 -2.30 0.55
N VAL A 372 9.38 -2.43 0.39
CA VAL A 372 8.77 -3.63 -0.19
C VAL A 372 9.04 -3.71 -1.68
N ASP A 373 8.85 -2.62 -2.42
CA ASP A 373 9.03 -2.58 -3.88
C ASP A 373 10.45 -2.94 -4.31
N VAL A 374 11.45 -2.50 -3.56
CA VAL A 374 12.86 -2.83 -3.80
C VAL A 374 13.14 -4.31 -3.54
N SER A 375 12.51 -4.90 -2.51
CA SER A 375 12.80 -6.27 -2.09
C SER A 375 11.95 -7.33 -2.79
N THR A 376 10.70 -7.02 -3.17
CA THR A 376 9.80 -8.03 -3.76
C THR A 376 10.05 -8.28 -5.25
N PRO A 377 10.14 -9.54 -5.73
CA PRO A 377 10.11 -9.86 -7.17
C PRO A 377 8.77 -9.54 -7.84
N ALA A 378 7.67 -9.46 -7.08
CA ALA A 378 6.33 -9.18 -7.60
C ALA A 378 6.11 -7.73 -8.06
N PHE A 379 7.07 -6.85 -7.91
CA PHE A 379 6.95 -5.44 -8.27
C PHE A 379 6.45 -5.24 -9.71
N GLY A 380 5.47 -4.36 -9.88
CA GLY A 380 4.97 -3.87 -11.16
C GLY A 380 5.22 -2.38 -11.32
N TYR A 381 4.54 -1.57 -10.52
CA TYR A 381 4.63 -0.10 -10.56
C TYR A 381 4.52 0.48 -9.16
N GLN A 382 5.04 1.71 -8.99
CA GLN A 382 4.82 2.51 -7.79
C GLN A 382 4.19 3.85 -8.16
N GLU A 383 3.08 4.19 -7.51
CA GLU A 383 2.51 5.53 -7.62
C GLU A 383 3.42 6.55 -6.95
N SER A 384 3.57 7.73 -7.55
CA SER A 384 4.42 8.78 -6.99
C SER A 384 3.75 10.14 -6.95
N HIS A 385 4.10 10.90 -5.92
CA HIS A 385 3.75 12.29 -5.73
C HIS A 385 5.01 13.13 -5.60
N THR A 386 4.99 14.35 -6.13
CA THR A 386 6.08 15.32 -5.93
C THR A 386 5.74 16.21 -4.76
N TYR A 387 6.43 16.03 -3.66
CA TYR A 387 6.24 16.81 -2.45
C TYR A 387 6.85 18.22 -2.57
N ASN A 388 6.20 19.19 -1.91
CA ASN A 388 6.69 20.57 -1.84
C ASN A 388 7.83 20.75 -0.80
N ASP A 389 8.47 21.93 -0.81
CA ASP A 389 9.58 22.23 0.10
C ASP A 389 9.18 22.16 1.59
N ALA A 390 7.94 22.50 1.93
CA ALA A 390 7.45 22.42 3.29
C ALA A 390 7.38 20.96 3.78
N THR A 391 7.00 20.04 2.90
CA THR A 391 7.02 18.60 3.21
C THR A 391 8.44 18.09 3.39
N HIS A 392 9.37 18.52 2.54
CA HIS A 392 10.80 18.18 2.69
C HIS A 392 11.42 18.73 3.99
N GLU A 393 10.98 19.91 4.44
CA GLU A 393 11.40 20.46 5.73
C GLU A 393 10.86 19.66 6.91
N VAL A 394 9.58 19.26 6.84
CA VAL A 394 8.93 18.46 7.90
C VAL A 394 9.47 17.03 7.92
N PHE A 395 9.80 16.47 6.76
CA PHE A 395 10.27 15.09 6.60
C PHE A 395 11.65 15.05 5.93
N PRO A 396 12.74 15.32 6.65
CA PRO A 396 14.09 15.12 6.13
C PRO A 396 14.28 13.69 5.61
N GLY A 397 14.88 13.53 4.44
CA GLY A 397 15.04 12.22 3.80
C GLY A 397 13.83 11.76 2.95
N THR A 398 12.84 12.63 2.73
CA THR A 398 11.71 12.35 1.81
C THR A 398 12.22 11.76 0.49
N PRO A 399 11.69 10.58 0.05
CA PRO A 399 12.05 9.99 -1.23
C PRO A 399 11.77 10.94 -2.40
N VAL A 400 12.72 11.07 -3.31
CA VAL A 400 12.64 11.95 -4.48
C VAL A 400 12.72 11.14 -5.76
N VAL A 401 11.82 11.46 -6.71
CA VAL A 401 11.87 10.90 -8.05
C VAL A 401 13.00 11.54 -8.85
N ARG A 402 13.85 10.72 -9.49
CA ARG A 402 14.89 11.16 -10.44
C ARG A 402 14.78 10.30 -11.68
N ASP A 403 14.63 10.94 -12.82
CA ASP A 403 14.51 10.28 -14.13
C ASP A 403 13.44 9.18 -14.17
N GLY A 404 12.30 9.40 -13.52
CA GLY A 404 11.19 8.43 -13.47
C GLY A 404 11.37 7.27 -12.48
N TYR A 405 12.35 7.36 -11.57
CA TYR A 405 12.64 6.34 -10.55
C TYR A 405 12.65 6.93 -9.14
N LEU A 406 12.14 6.17 -8.17
CA LEU A 406 12.43 6.34 -6.75
C LEU A 406 13.64 5.48 -6.36
N TRP A 407 14.58 6.09 -5.65
CA TRP A 407 15.80 5.44 -5.19
C TRP A 407 15.69 5.15 -3.70
N PRO A 408 15.98 3.91 -3.26
CA PRO A 408 15.97 3.59 -1.84
C PRO A 408 17.08 4.34 -1.11
N SER A 409 16.76 4.82 0.09
CA SER A 409 17.77 5.42 0.98
C SER A 409 18.73 4.32 1.46
N PRO A 410 20.05 4.59 1.51
CA PRO A 410 21.02 3.69 2.15
C PRO A 410 21.03 3.82 3.68
N GLU A 411 20.36 4.81 4.23
CA GLU A 411 20.36 5.08 5.67
C GLU A 411 19.58 4.00 6.44
N PRO A 412 19.99 3.70 7.69
CA PRO A 412 19.30 2.75 8.55
C PRO A 412 17.82 3.09 8.76
N GLY A 413 16.97 2.08 8.85
CA GLY A 413 15.53 2.26 8.94
C GLY A 413 14.91 2.57 7.58
N PHE A 414 13.94 3.48 7.55
CA PHE A 414 13.36 3.98 6.31
C PHE A 414 14.15 5.13 5.67
N GLY A 415 15.13 5.69 6.39
CA GLY A 415 15.91 6.83 5.92
C GLY A 415 15.11 8.13 5.83
N VAL A 416 13.97 8.22 6.46
CA VAL A 416 13.13 9.42 6.59
C VAL A 416 13.00 9.78 8.06
N ASP A 417 13.14 11.07 8.38
CA ASP A 417 12.95 11.58 9.73
C ASP A 417 11.75 12.53 9.82
N LEU A 418 11.45 13.01 11.02
CA LEU A 418 10.35 13.94 11.30
C LEU A 418 10.87 15.09 12.16
N ASP A 419 10.91 16.30 11.60
CA ASP A 419 11.11 17.54 12.37
C ASP A 419 9.76 17.98 12.95
N GLU A 420 9.53 17.66 14.23
CA GLU A 420 8.28 18.00 14.92
C GLU A 420 8.10 19.50 15.12
N LYS A 421 9.19 20.27 15.20
CA LYS A 421 9.12 21.72 15.27
C LYS A 421 8.64 22.29 13.94
N ALA A 422 9.14 21.79 12.83
CA ALA A 422 8.64 22.15 11.50
C ALA A 422 7.18 21.69 11.33
N ALA A 423 6.86 20.45 11.71
CA ALA A 423 5.50 19.89 11.63
C ALA A 423 4.46 20.73 12.38
N SER A 424 4.83 21.30 13.54
CA SER A 424 3.93 22.14 14.34
C SER A 424 3.49 23.44 13.65
N ARG A 425 4.19 23.86 12.60
CA ARG A 425 3.83 25.06 11.81
C ARG A 425 2.71 24.79 10.80
N PHE A 426 2.43 23.53 10.54
CA PHE A 426 1.43 23.07 9.56
C PHE A 426 0.31 22.28 10.25
N PRO A 427 -0.47 22.88 11.17
CA PRO A 427 -1.56 22.19 11.82
C PRO A 427 -2.65 21.83 10.81
N PRO A 428 -3.33 20.67 10.95
CA PRO A 428 -4.39 20.28 10.05
C PRO A 428 -5.58 21.24 10.17
N VAL A 429 -6.05 21.71 9.05
CA VAL A 429 -7.31 22.46 8.95
C VAL A 429 -8.45 21.43 8.88
N LYS A 430 -9.61 21.71 9.52
CA LYS A 430 -10.79 20.84 9.40
C LYS A 430 -11.15 20.67 7.93
N PHE A 431 -10.85 19.49 7.40
CA PHE A 431 -11.12 19.15 6.03
C PHE A 431 -12.57 18.67 5.90
N ARG A 432 -13.35 19.28 5.02
CA ARG A 432 -14.72 18.85 4.70
C ARG A 432 -14.69 18.03 3.43
N PHE A 433 -14.98 16.73 3.57
CA PHE A 433 -15.11 15.79 2.44
C PHE A 433 -16.54 15.68 1.90
N ASP A 434 -17.41 16.61 2.25
CA ASP A 434 -18.78 16.68 1.72
C ASP A 434 -18.84 16.75 0.17
N ARG A 435 -17.80 17.28 -0.47
CA ARG A 435 -17.68 17.33 -1.93
C ARG A 435 -17.54 15.95 -2.58
N TRP A 436 -16.94 14.97 -1.91
CA TRP A 436 -16.82 13.60 -2.44
C TRP A 436 -18.18 12.89 -2.48
N ALA A 437 -19.03 13.13 -1.49
CA ALA A 437 -20.37 12.57 -1.43
C ALA A 437 -21.29 13.12 -2.54
N ALA A 438 -21.03 14.30 -3.06
CA ALA A 438 -21.85 14.90 -4.12
C ALA A 438 -21.60 14.24 -5.48
N GLY A 439 -20.41 13.68 -5.75
CA GLY A 439 -20.07 12.98 -6.99
C GLY A 439 -20.56 11.54 -7.08
N VAL A 440 -21.11 10.98 -5.99
CA VAL A 440 -21.58 9.58 -5.90
C VAL A 440 -23.10 9.47 -5.97
N ARG A 441 -23.84 10.59 -6.04
CA ARG A 441 -25.31 10.60 -6.06
C ARG A 441 -25.87 10.53 -7.46
#